data_64326e15d2754c2a1b262fb32063176a
#
_entry.id   64326e15d2754c2a1b262fb32063176a
#
_cell.length_a   1.000
_cell.length_b   1.000
_cell.length_c   1.000
_cell.angle_alpha   90.00
_cell.angle_beta   90.00
_cell.angle_gamma   90.00
#
_symmetry.space_group_name_H-M   'P 1'
#
loop_
_entity.id
_entity.type
_entity.pdbx_description
1 polymer ?
#
loop_
_entity_poly.entity_id
_entity_poly.type
_entity_poly.pdbx_seq_one_letter_code
_entity_poly.pdbx_strand_id
1 'polypeptide(L)'
;MLLLDDIQTRECRAFANAWQNWRGDNLVPRRASVRIEDISKLLHLVSIVEVISPEIATFRLAGTALCQAMGIELTGLNYFDFATAEARGLRVARTCQVASHPCGSHFLFPIAYRSGRTVPTEVVSFPVWPDEPGTPPQLFAMSMALEDMHLEGPAAEPT
;
A
#
# COMPACT_ATOMS: atom_id res chain seq x y z
N MET A 1 11.56 12.55 -3.80
CA MET A 1 11.16 11.87 -5.06
C MET A 1 11.31 10.37 -4.83
N LEU A 2 10.24 9.61 -5.02
CA LEU A 2 10.34 8.15 -4.98
C LEU A 2 11.14 7.72 -6.21
N LEU A 3 12.28 7.10 -5.99
CA LEU A 3 13.04 6.49 -7.07
C LEU A 3 12.40 5.14 -7.36
N LEU A 4 11.76 5.00 -8.52
CA LEU A 4 11.14 3.73 -8.93
C LEU A 4 12.16 2.58 -8.99
N ASP A 5 13.43 2.92 -9.15
CA ASP A 5 14.54 1.96 -9.18
C ASP A 5 14.77 1.25 -7.83
N ASP A 6 14.34 1.86 -6.72
CA ASP A 6 14.45 1.26 -5.38
C ASP A 6 13.35 0.21 -5.11
N ILE A 7 12.29 0.21 -5.91
CA ILE A 7 11.20 -0.76 -5.79
C ILE A 7 11.67 -2.12 -6.32
N GLN A 8 11.61 -3.14 -5.48
CA GLN A 8 12.19 -4.45 -5.77
C GLN A 8 11.27 -5.35 -6.59
N THR A 9 9.98 -5.39 -6.26
CA THR A 9 9.05 -6.30 -6.92
C THR A 9 8.47 -5.71 -8.20
N ARG A 10 8.23 -6.58 -9.18
CA ARG A 10 7.58 -6.19 -10.44
C ARG A 10 6.17 -5.66 -10.21
N GLU A 11 5.46 -6.25 -9.28
CA GLU A 11 4.09 -5.89 -8.91
C GLU A 11 4.03 -4.47 -8.30
N CYS A 12 4.92 -4.15 -7.37
CA CYS A 12 5.00 -2.82 -6.79
C CYS A 12 5.42 -1.76 -7.82
N ARG A 13 6.32 -2.12 -8.76
CA ARG A 13 6.66 -1.23 -9.89
C ARG A 13 5.48 -0.99 -10.82
N ALA A 14 4.73 -2.04 -11.16
CA ALA A 14 3.54 -1.92 -11.99
C ALA A 14 2.48 -1.02 -11.34
N PHE A 15 2.30 -1.13 -10.04
CA PHE A 15 1.40 -0.28 -9.28
C PHE A 15 1.86 1.19 -9.28
N ALA A 16 3.15 1.43 -9.02
CA ALA A 16 3.74 2.77 -9.08
C ALA A 16 3.59 3.41 -10.48
N ASN A 17 3.79 2.64 -11.55
CA ASN A 17 3.60 3.10 -12.92
C ASN A 17 2.13 3.45 -13.21
N ALA A 18 1.17 2.67 -12.73
CA ALA A 18 -0.25 2.98 -12.85
C ALA A 18 -0.57 4.32 -12.18
N TRP A 19 -0.06 4.55 -10.96
CA TRP A 19 -0.24 5.83 -10.26
C TRP A 19 0.37 7.00 -11.05
N GLN A 20 1.57 6.84 -11.63
CA GLN A 20 2.18 7.84 -12.49
C GLN A 20 1.31 8.18 -13.70
N ASN A 21 0.71 7.17 -14.32
CA ASN A 21 -0.19 7.38 -15.46
C ASN A 21 -1.47 8.11 -15.05
N TRP A 22 -2.06 7.76 -13.88
CA TRP A 22 -3.28 8.42 -13.38
C TRP A 22 -3.08 9.89 -13.05
N ARG A 23 -1.90 10.25 -12.52
CA ARG A 23 -1.64 11.65 -12.20
C ARG A 23 -1.44 12.53 -13.45
N GLY A 24 -0.93 11.97 -14.54
CA GLY A 24 -0.62 12.74 -15.75
C GLY A 24 0.31 13.92 -15.42
N ASP A 25 -0.10 15.11 -15.81
CA ASP A 25 0.64 16.37 -15.58
C ASP A 25 0.40 16.94 -14.16
N ASN A 26 -0.52 16.38 -13.39
CA ASN A 26 -0.76 16.80 -12.01
C ASN A 26 0.30 16.23 -11.06
N LEU A 27 0.47 16.87 -9.92
CA LEU A 27 1.37 16.35 -8.86
C LEU A 27 0.84 15.08 -8.21
N VAL A 28 -0.47 14.99 -8.03
CA VAL A 28 -1.18 13.85 -7.44
C VAL A 28 -2.43 13.58 -8.27
N PRO A 29 -2.77 12.31 -8.56
CA PRO A 29 -4.01 11.99 -9.26
C PRO A 29 -5.23 12.40 -8.44
N ARG A 30 -6.26 12.87 -9.13
CA ARG A 30 -7.59 13.01 -8.54
C ARG A 30 -8.31 11.66 -8.57
N ARG A 31 -9.27 11.46 -7.67
CA ARG A 31 -10.01 10.20 -7.59
C ARG A 31 -10.69 9.84 -8.93
N ALA A 32 -11.19 10.82 -9.66
CA ALA A 32 -11.80 10.64 -10.98
C ALA A 32 -10.81 10.17 -12.07
N SER A 33 -9.50 10.40 -11.87
CA SER A 33 -8.46 9.96 -12.81
C SER A 33 -8.03 8.51 -12.59
N VAL A 34 -8.40 7.91 -11.47
CA VAL A 34 -8.03 6.53 -11.13
C VAL A 34 -8.84 5.54 -11.95
N ARG A 35 -8.13 4.66 -12.63
CA ARG A 35 -8.70 3.57 -13.42
C ARG A 35 -8.33 2.24 -12.78
N ILE A 36 -9.25 1.67 -12.04
CA ILE A 36 -9.04 0.40 -11.33
C ILE A 36 -8.71 -0.75 -12.29
N GLU A 37 -9.19 -0.66 -13.53
CA GLU A 37 -8.89 -1.63 -14.59
C GLU A 37 -7.39 -1.78 -14.86
N ASP A 38 -6.61 -0.69 -14.70
CA ASP A 38 -5.16 -0.69 -14.94
C ASP A 38 -4.41 -1.57 -13.92
N ILE A 39 -5.01 -1.82 -12.76
CA ILE A 39 -4.44 -2.64 -11.67
C ILE A 39 -5.30 -3.88 -11.36
N SER A 40 -6.17 -4.29 -12.26
CA SER A 40 -7.13 -5.39 -12.01
C SER A 40 -6.45 -6.67 -11.51
N LYS A 41 -5.28 -7.02 -12.03
CA LYS A 41 -4.49 -8.20 -11.63
C LYS A 41 -3.79 -8.05 -10.28
N LEU A 42 -3.71 -6.83 -9.74
CA LEU A 42 -3.04 -6.50 -8.49
C LEU A 42 -4.01 -6.25 -7.34
N LEU A 43 -5.33 -6.20 -7.60
CA LEU A 43 -6.33 -5.79 -6.60
C LEU A 43 -6.30 -6.62 -5.31
N HIS A 44 -5.97 -7.90 -5.39
CA HIS A 44 -5.85 -8.77 -4.22
C HIS A 44 -4.71 -8.35 -3.26
N LEU A 45 -3.76 -7.55 -3.75
CA LEU A 45 -2.62 -7.02 -3.01
C LEU A 45 -2.82 -5.54 -2.58
N VAL A 46 -3.84 -4.88 -3.10
CA VAL A 46 -4.04 -3.43 -2.93
C VAL A 46 -4.96 -3.15 -1.76
N SER A 47 -4.63 -2.12 -1.00
CA SER A 47 -5.48 -1.55 0.03
C SER A 47 -5.68 -0.07 -0.21
N ILE A 48 -6.88 0.43 0.09
CA ILE A 48 -7.21 1.85 0.02
C ILE A 48 -7.58 2.30 1.43
N VAL A 49 -6.84 3.28 1.93
CA VAL A 49 -7.05 3.86 3.25
C VAL A 49 -7.47 5.31 3.09
N GLU A 50 -8.59 5.69 3.70
CA GLU A 50 -9.07 7.06 3.75
C GLU A 50 -8.58 7.73 5.03
N VAL A 51 -7.79 8.80 4.89
CA VAL A 51 -7.15 9.47 6.02
C VAL A 51 -8.04 10.61 6.49
N ILE A 52 -8.77 10.37 7.56
CA ILE A 52 -9.78 11.31 8.08
C ILE A 52 -9.14 12.30 9.06
N SER A 53 -8.28 11.81 9.94
CA SER A 53 -7.60 12.60 10.98
C SER A 53 -6.35 11.88 11.45
N PRO A 54 -5.52 12.49 12.31
CA PRO A 54 -4.40 11.78 12.96
C PRO A 54 -4.82 10.60 13.84
N GLU A 55 -6.08 10.48 14.19
CA GLU A 55 -6.61 9.38 15.00
C GLU A 55 -7.29 8.30 14.17
N ILE A 56 -7.77 8.65 12.96
CA ILE A 56 -8.62 7.78 12.16
C ILE A 56 -8.17 7.74 10.71
N ALA A 57 -7.79 6.55 10.26
CA ALA A 57 -7.58 6.23 8.85
C ALA A 57 -8.29 4.90 8.55
N THR A 58 -9.36 4.96 7.79
CA THR A 58 -10.26 3.83 7.58
C THR A 58 -9.90 3.05 6.33
N PHE A 59 -9.77 1.73 6.43
CA PHE A 59 -9.71 0.86 5.25
C PHE A 59 -11.03 0.95 4.47
N ARG A 60 -10.99 1.50 3.27
CA ARG A 60 -12.11 1.50 2.32
C ARG A 60 -12.13 0.26 1.43
N LEU A 61 -10.95 -0.27 1.18
CA LEU A 61 -10.75 -1.54 0.51
C LEU A 61 -9.51 -2.18 1.11
N ALA A 62 -9.58 -3.47 1.37
CA ALA A 62 -8.41 -4.26 1.73
C ALA A 62 -8.33 -5.48 0.82
N GLY A 63 -7.21 -5.65 0.15
CA GLY A 63 -6.96 -6.79 -0.74
C GLY A 63 -7.07 -8.11 0.00
N THR A 64 -7.59 -9.13 -0.69
CA THR A 64 -7.82 -10.45 -0.10
C THR A 64 -6.56 -11.10 0.46
N ALA A 65 -5.40 -10.87 -0.17
CA ALA A 65 -4.12 -11.39 0.32
C ALA A 65 -3.75 -10.82 1.69
N LEU A 66 -3.97 -9.52 1.91
CA LEU A 66 -3.70 -8.90 3.21
C LEU A 66 -4.69 -9.38 4.28
N CYS A 67 -5.97 -9.45 3.95
CA CYS A 67 -6.99 -9.97 4.87
C CYS A 67 -6.72 -11.43 5.26
N GLN A 68 -6.29 -12.25 4.32
CA GLN A 68 -5.90 -13.64 4.59
C GLN A 68 -4.66 -13.71 5.50
N ALA A 69 -3.64 -12.90 5.24
CA ALA A 69 -2.43 -12.83 6.06
C ALA A 69 -2.76 -12.42 7.50
N MET A 70 -3.59 -11.41 7.68
CA MET A 70 -4.01 -10.91 9.00
C MET A 70 -5.08 -11.79 9.66
N GLY A 71 -5.77 -12.62 8.89
CA GLY A 71 -6.83 -13.51 9.37
C GLY A 71 -8.13 -12.82 9.76
N ILE A 72 -8.35 -11.59 9.30
CA ILE A 72 -9.56 -10.80 9.54
C ILE A 72 -9.93 -9.99 8.30
N GLU A 73 -11.19 -9.61 8.19
CA GLU A 73 -11.63 -8.61 7.21
C GLU A 73 -11.27 -7.21 7.72
N LEU A 74 -10.48 -6.49 6.94
CA LEU A 74 -9.93 -5.18 7.34
C LEU A 74 -10.82 -4.00 6.92
N THR A 75 -11.68 -4.16 5.93
CA THR A 75 -12.54 -3.08 5.43
C THR A 75 -13.39 -2.51 6.55
N GLY A 76 -13.37 -1.19 6.69
CA GLY A 76 -14.08 -0.46 7.75
C GLY A 76 -13.31 -0.29 9.05
N LEU A 77 -12.18 -1.00 9.24
CA LEU A 77 -11.36 -0.88 10.44
C LEU A 77 -10.39 0.30 10.33
N ASN A 78 -9.91 0.78 11.48
CA ASN A 78 -8.92 1.84 11.56
C ASN A 78 -7.51 1.28 11.35
N TYR A 79 -6.85 1.72 10.28
CA TYR A 79 -5.49 1.31 9.94
C TYR A 79 -4.48 1.56 11.07
N PHE A 80 -4.67 2.62 11.85
CA PHE A 80 -3.75 2.96 12.95
C PHE A 80 -3.81 1.98 14.12
N ASP A 81 -4.88 1.22 14.26
CA ASP A 81 -5.05 0.25 15.35
C ASP A 81 -4.18 -1.01 15.16
N PHE A 82 -3.62 -1.20 13.96
CA PHE A 82 -2.71 -2.30 13.66
C PHE A 82 -1.23 -1.99 13.95
N ALA A 83 -0.92 -0.80 14.45
CA ALA A 83 0.41 -0.45 14.90
C ALA A 83 0.61 -0.84 16.37
N THR A 84 1.84 -1.25 16.72
CA THR A 84 2.22 -1.34 18.14
C THR A 84 2.19 0.05 18.78
N ALA A 85 2.11 0.12 20.11
CA ALA A 85 2.10 1.40 20.82
C ALA A 85 3.32 2.26 20.46
N GLU A 86 4.51 1.65 20.33
CA GLU A 86 5.75 2.33 19.98
C GLU A 86 5.76 2.83 18.52
N ALA A 87 5.16 2.07 17.60
CA ALA A 87 5.18 2.38 16.18
C ALA A 87 4.03 3.30 15.73
N ARG A 88 2.99 3.46 16.57
CA ARG A 88 1.76 4.18 16.19
C ARG A 88 2.04 5.63 15.77
N GLY A 89 2.79 6.36 16.57
CA GLY A 89 3.11 7.76 16.27
C GLY A 89 3.82 7.95 14.94
N LEU A 90 4.78 7.09 14.63
CA LEU A 90 5.50 7.13 13.35
C LEU A 90 4.58 6.74 12.16
N ARG A 91 3.74 5.75 12.34
CA ARG A 91 2.75 5.34 11.34
C ARG A 91 1.78 6.49 11.02
N VAL A 92 1.21 7.12 12.03
CA VAL A 92 0.32 8.27 11.88
C VAL A 92 1.01 9.40 11.11
N ALA A 93 2.21 9.81 11.57
CA ALA A 93 2.96 10.89 10.94
C ALA A 93 3.25 10.62 9.46
N ARG A 94 3.74 9.43 9.13
CA ARG A 94 4.03 9.03 7.74
C ARG A 94 2.77 8.98 6.87
N THR A 95 1.71 8.40 7.39
CA THR A 95 0.43 8.27 6.66
C THR A 95 -0.15 9.65 6.35
N CYS A 96 -0.20 10.54 7.33
CA CYS A 96 -0.69 11.91 7.14
C CYS A 96 0.22 12.70 6.18
N GLN A 97 1.53 12.51 6.26
CA GLN A 97 2.48 13.17 5.36
C GLN A 97 2.27 12.74 3.91
N VAL A 98 2.18 11.43 3.65
CA VAL A 98 1.98 10.91 2.29
C VAL A 98 0.62 11.32 1.74
N ALA A 99 -0.43 11.30 2.57
CA ALA A 99 -1.77 11.70 2.14
C ALA A 99 -1.87 13.17 1.71
N SER A 100 -1.11 14.06 2.36
CA SER A 100 -1.21 15.52 2.18
C SER A 100 -0.16 16.14 1.26
N HIS A 101 0.84 15.37 0.81
CA HIS A 101 1.93 15.86 -0.03
C HIS A 101 2.02 15.06 -1.33
N PRO A 102 2.55 15.65 -2.41
CA PRO A 102 2.78 14.94 -3.67
C PRO A 102 4.02 14.03 -3.57
N CYS A 103 3.93 13.01 -2.75
CA CYS A 103 5.00 12.03 -2.53
C CYS A 103 4.41 10.63 -2.40
N GLY A 104 5.26 9.62 -2.58
CA GLY A 104 4.95 8.25 -2.24
C GLY A 104 5.78 7.78 -1.06
N SER A 105 5.49 6.61 -0.54
CA SER A 105 6.34 5.91 0.41
C SER A 105 6.70 4.53 -0.10
N HIS A 106 7.91 4.10 0.20
CA HIS A 106 8.42 2.77 -0.08
C HIS A 106 9.20 2.27 1.15
N PHE A 107 8.88 1.08 1.61
CA PHE A 107 9.61 0.47 2.71
C PHE A 107 9.50 -1.05 2.69
N LEU A 108 10.47 -1.67 3.32
CA LEU A 108 10.53 -3.10 3.55
C LEU A 108 10.35 -3.33 5.05
N PHE A 109 9.37 -4.14 5.43
CA PHE A 109 9.22 -4.51 6.84
C PHE A 109 8.55 -5.87 6.99
N PRO A 110 8.79 -6.54 8.13
CA PRO A 110 8.14 -7.80 8.41
C PRO A 110 6.68 -7.61 8.81
N ILE A 111 5.78 -8.35 8.17
CA ILE A 111 4.37 -8.45 8.60
C ILE A 111 4.19 -9.75 9.37
N ALA A 112 3.61 -9.64 10.56
CA ALA A 112 3.22 -10.81 11.34
C ALA A 112 1.90 -11.38 10.79
N TYR A 113 1.94 -12.60 10.30
CA TYR A 113 0.76 -13.32 9.82
C TYR A 113 0.02 -13.97 11.00
N ARG A 114 -1.26 -14.25 10.79
CA ARG A 114 -2.09 -15.00 11.75
C ARG A 114 -1.48 -16.33 12.17
N SER A 115 -0.72 -16.97 11.28
CA SER A 115 0.01 -18.22 11.56
C SER A 115 1.11 -18.07 12.63
N GLY A 116 1.44 -16.84 13.06
CA GLY A 116 2.59 -16.51 13.89
C GLY A 116 3.88 -16.34 13.09
N ARG A 117 3.87 -16.59 11.78
CA ARG A 117 5.03 -16.40 10.91
C ARG A 117 5.19 -14.92 10.58
N THR A 118 6.42 -14.46 10.55
CA THR A 118 6.78 -13.11 10.11
C THR A 118 7.32 -13.17 8.69
N VAL A 119 6.71 -12.41 7.79
CA VAL A 119 7.03 -12.42 6.36
C VAL A 119 7.61 -11.08 5.94
N PRO A 120 8.83 -11.04 5.39
CA PRO A 120 9.38 -9.83 4.79
C PRO A 120 8.47 -9.36 3.65
N THR A 121 8.09 -8.08 3.70
CA THR A 121 7.09 -7.52 2.79
C THR A 121 7.57 -6.18 2.25
N GLU A 122 7.44 -6.01 0.94
CA GLU A 122 7.60 -4.71 0.30
C GLU A 122 6.27 -3.98 0.28
N VAL A 123 6.28 -2.73 0.72
CA VAL A 123 5.08 -1.87 0.71
C VAL A 123 5.37 -0.57 0.00
N VAL A 124 4.50 -0.23 -0.92
CA VAL A 124 4.45 1.09 -1.56
C VAL A 124 3.11 1.73 -1.30
N SER A 125 3.08 3.03 -1.09
CA SER A 125 1.83 3.78 -0.98
C SER A 125 1.92 5.13 -1.64
N PHE A 126 0.80 5.58 -2.22
CA PHE A 126 0.70 6.80 -2.99
C PHE A 126 -0.59 7.54 -2.66
N PRO A 127 -0.58 8.89 -2.61
CA PRO A 127 -1.78 9.66 -2.38
C PRO A 127 -2.69 9.69 -3.60
N VAL A 128 -3.98 9.74 -3.34
CA VAL A 128 -5.02 10.08 -4.32
C VAL A 128 -5.92 11.12 -3.67
N TRP A 129 -5.99 12.29 -4.30
CA TRP A 129 -6.75 13.39 -3.74
C TRP A 129 -8.21 13.37 -4.18
N PRO A 130 -9.13 13.79 -3.32
CA PRO A 130 -10.55 13.84 -3.66
C PRO A 130 -10.83 14.89 -4.72
N ASP A 131 -11.91 14.68 -5.48
CA ASP A 131 -12.39 15.65 -6.48
C ASP A 131 -13.12 16.82 -5.82
N GLU A 132 -13.76 16.56 -4.68
CA GLU A 132 -14.58 17.55 -3.96
C GLU A 132 -13.85 18.05 -2.69
N PRO A 133 -13.91 19.39 -2.40
CA PRO A 133 -13.41 19.94 -1.16
C PRO A 133 -14.09 19.33 0.06
N GLY A 134 -13.34 19.12 1.13
CA GLY A 134 -13.85 18.57 2.39
C GLY A 134 -13.94 17.05 2.44
N THR A 135 -13.70 16.36 1.34
CA THR A 135 -13.58 14.91 1.31
C THR A 135 -12.13 14.51 1.72
N PRO A 136 -11.97 13.53 2.60
CA PRO A 136 -10.64 13.10 3.02
C PRO A 136 -9.80 12.53 1.85
N PRO A 137 -8.48 12.75 1.86
CA PRO A 137 -7.58 12.11 0.92
C PRO A 137 -7.50 10.61 1.16
N GLN A 138 -7.13 9.87 0.12
CA GLN A 138 -6.91 8.44 0.20
C GLN A 138 -5.44 8.10 -0.05
N LEU A 139 -4.98 7.03 0.58
CA LEU A 139 -3.75 6.34 0.25
C LEU A 139 -4.08 5.03 -0.45
N PHE A 140 -3.50 4.86 -1.63
CA PHE A 140 -3.50 3.59 -2.32
C PHE A 140 -2.19 2.89 -2.00
N ALA A 141 -2.26 1.77 -1.32
CA ALA A 141 -1.11 1.00 -0.89
C ALA A 141 -1.12 -0.40 -1.51
N MET A 142 0.05 -0.93 -1.75
CA MET A 142 0.22 -2.31 -2.17
C MET A 142 1.29 -2.98 -1.32
N SER A 143 1.01 -4.20 -0.88
CA SER A 143 1.90 -5.02 -0.08
C SER A 143 2.22 -6.31 -0.82
N MET A 144 3.51 -6.60 -1.00
CA MET A 144 3.98 -7.82 -1.67
C MET A 144 4.94 -8.58 -0.79
N ALA A 145 4.63 -9.83 -0.50
CA ALA A 145 5.52 -10.71 0.26
C ALA A 145 6.79 -11.03 -0.56
N LEU A 146 7.96 -10.79 0.02
CA LEU A 146 9.23 -11.01 -0.68
C LEU A 146 9.63 -12.49 -0.75
N GLU A 147 9.10 -13.33 0.12
CA GLU A 147 9.38 -14.77 0.11
C GLU A 147 8.88 -15.45 -1.17
N ASP A 148 7.80 -14.95 -1.74
CA ASP A 148 7.24 -15.48 -2.98
C ASP A 148 8.18 -15.24 -4.20
N MET A 149 9.13 -14.32 -4.08
CA MET A 149 10.14 -14.06 -5.12
C MET A 149 11.23 -15.14 -5.17
N HIS A 150 11.49 -15.84 -4.07
CA HIS A 150 12.51 -16.89 -4.02
C HIS A 150 12.02 -18.23 -4.61
N LEU A 151 10.71 -18.36 -4.87
CA LEU A 151 10.14 -19.55 -5.51
C LEU A 151 10.31 -19.55 -7.03
N GLU A 152 10.65 -18.41 -7.63
CA GLU A 152 10.94 -18.27 -9.07
C GLU A 152 12.44 -18.26 -9.41
N GLY A 153 13.32 -18.43 -8.42
CA GLY A 153 14.74 -18.65 -8.66
C GLY A 153 14.97 -20.00 -9.37
N PRO A 154 15.99 -20.13 -10.25
CA PRO A 154 16.28 -21.40 -10.88
C PRO A 154 16.46 -22.47 -9.80
N ALA A 155 15.78 -23.59 -9.97
CA ALA A 155 15.92 -24.74 -9.11
C ALA A 155 17.41 -25.04 -8.92
N ALA A 156 17.89 -25.05 -7.66
CA ALA A 156 19.24 -25.46 -7.37
C ALA A 156 19.45 -26.83 -7.98
N GLU A 157 20.41 -26.95 -8.88
CA GLU A 157 20.79 -28.24 -9.45
C GLU A 157 21.15 -29.17 -8.28
N PRO A 158 20.62 -30.40 -8.28
CA PRO A 158 21.00 -31.37 -7.26
C PRO A 158 22.47 -31.70 -7.42
N THR A 159 23.25 -31.43 -6.41
CA THR A 159 24.62 -31.91 -6.28
C THR A 159 24.66 -33.40 -6.01
#